data_566b448217079413af7e19b75055053e
#
_entry.id   566b448217079413af7e19b75055053e
#
_cell.length_a   1.000
_cell.length_b   1.000
_cell.length_c   1.000
_cell.angle_alpha   90.00
_cell.angle_beta   90.00
_cell.angle_gamma   90.00
#
_symmetry.space_group_name_H-M   'P 1'
#
loop_
_entity.id
_entity.type
_entity.pdbx_description
1 polymer ?
#
loop_
_entity_poly.entity_id
_entity_poly.type
_entity_poly.pdbx_seq_one_letter_code
_entity_poly.pdbx_strand_id
1 'polypeptide(L)'
;MNTKFLPATAAVAASLAFATPAFAQDSDSGAEPFVGASIGYHDIGAGIPDDDGMIYGAVAGVDVPVSKTFFIGAEANYHFGDGAIDSEYGVAARAGVKLKGGTKLYVKGGYQEVDFDLASILGAPVPAGLDDTDGDYLVGVGADIALGESPVSLRLNADTIAFDSTRITAGVLYKF
;
A
#
# COMPACT_ATOMS: atom_id res chain seq x y z
N MET A 1 19.05 -11.46 35.46
CA MET A 1 19.21 -12.04 34.10
C MET A 1 18.18 -11.31 33.22
N ASN A 2 18.64 -10.30 32.46
CA ASN A 2 17.78 -9.51 31.60
C ASN A 2 17.93 -10.04 30.19
N THR A 3 16.90 -10.78 29.75
CA THR A 3 16.78 -11.24 28.37
C THR A 3 16.24 -10.07 27.57
N LYS A 4 17.10 -9.42 26.78
CA LYS A 4 16.70 -8.43 25.79
C LYS A 4 16.03 -9.16 24.62
N PHE A 5 14.74 -8.97 24.44
CA PHE A 5 14.06 -9.31 23.19
C PHE A 5 14.50 -8.27 22.15
N LEU A 6 15.19 -8.70 21.13
CA LEU A 6 15.44 -7.91 19.92
C LEU A 6 14.15 -7.92 19.08
N PRO A 7 13.71 -6.77 18.55
CA PRO A 7 12.59 -6.75 17.60
C PRO A 7 13.06 -7.37 16.27
N ALA A 8 12.36 -8.39 15.84
CA ALA A 8 12.62 -9.13 14.60
C ALA A 8 11.91 -8.50 13.36
N THR A 9 11.66 -7.20 13.40
CA THR A 9 10.74 -6.54 12.46
C THR A 9 11.38 -6.00 11.17
N ALA A 10 12.69 -6.04 11.00
CA ALA A 10 13.35 -5.38 9.86
C ALA A 10 13.64 -6.26 8.62
N ALA A 11 13.24 -7.54 8.60
CA ALA A 11 13.72 -8.48 7.59
C ALA A 11 12.75 -8.79 6.42
N VAL A 12 11.50 -8.35 6.47
CA VAL A 12 10.48 -8.77 5.48
C VAL A 12 10.40 -7.84 4.27
N ALA A 13 10.69 -6.55 4.41
CA ALA A 13 10.56 -5.58 3.31
C ALA A 13 11.62 -5.71 2.20
N ALA A 14 12.78 -6.28 2.49
CA ALA A 14 13.89 -6.34 1.51
C ALA A 14 13.82 -7.51 0.52
N SER A 15 12.99 -8.52 0.77
CA SER A 15 12.93 -9.74 -0.06
C SER A 15 11.92 -9.68 -1.22
N LEU A 16 11.01 -8.72 -1.23
CA LEU A 16 9.99 -8.58 -2.29
C LEU A 16 10.50 -7.83 -3.54
N ALA A 17 11.55 -7.03 -3.41
CA ALA A 17 12.08 -6.24 -4.53
C ALA A 17 12.82 -7.06 -5.61
N PHE A 18 13.19 -8.32 -5.33
CA PHE A 18 13.95 -9.16 -6.25
C PHE A 18 13.15 -10.30 -6.89
N ALA A 19 11.87 -10.46 -6.58
CA ALA A 19 11.04 -11.53 -7.14
C ALA A 19 10.35 -11.16 -8.47
N THR A 20 10.45 -9.91 -8.91
CA THR A 20 9.76 -9.42 -10.11
C THR A 20 10.25 -9.99 -11.46
N PRO A 21 11.51 -10.42 -11.67
CA PRO A 21 11.87 -10.97 -12.96
C PRO A 21 11.40 -12.41 -13.21
N ALA A 22 11.06 -13.18 -12.16
CA ALA A 22 10.70 -14.58 -12.36
C ALA A 22 9.27 -14.81 -12.87
N PHE A 23 8.37 -13.88 -12.62
CA PHE A 23 6.97 -13.99 -13.06
C PHE A 23 6.72 -13.43 -14.47
N ALA A 24 7.66 -12.64 -15.00
CA ALA A 24 7.54 -12.04 -16.33
C ALA A 24 7.89 -13.00 -17.49
N GLN A 25 8.39 -14.20 -17.20
CA GLN A 25 8.88 -15.12 -18.24
C GLN A 25 7.93 -16.28 -18.56
N ASP A 26 6.84 -16.46 -17.80
CA ASP A 26 5.89 -17.53 -18.09
C ASP A 26 4.60 -16.94 -18.67
N SER A 27 4.61 -16.73 -19.98
CA SER A 27 3.46 -16.17 -20.73
C SER A 27 2.20 -17.06 -20.68
N ASP A 28 2.27 -18.20 -20.04
CA ASP A 28 1.18 -19.17 -19.93
C ASP A 28 0.38 -19.01 -18.62
N SER A 29 0.89 -18.27 -17.63
CA SER A 29 0.22 -18.13 -16.31
C SER A 29 -0.89 -17.07 -16.30
N GLY A 30 -0.96 -16.21 -17.31
CA GLY A 30 -1.90 -15.10 -17.35
C GLY A 30 -1.70 -14.05 -16.24
N ALA A 31 -0.60 -14.12 -15.50
CA ALA A 31 -0.26 -13.18 -14.46
C ALA A 31 0.04 -11.79 -15.05
N GLU A 32 -0.49 -10.74 -14.44
CA GLU A 32 -0.33 -9.34 -14.85
C GLU A 32 0.42 -8.59 -13.76
N PRO A 33 1.78 -8.60 -13.73
CA PRO A 33 2.56 -7.82 -12.77
C PRO A 33 2.47 -6.33 -13.06
N PHE A 34 2.58 -5.53 -12.00
CA PHE A 34 2.58 -4.07 -12.10
C PHE A 34 3.49 -3.44 -11.06
N VAL A 35 3.94 -2.25 -11.39
CA VAL A 35 4.67 -1.35 -10.48
C VAL A 35 4.16 0.06 -10.71
N GLY A 36 4.19 0.90 -9.69
CA GLY A 36 3.75 2.29 -9.83
C GLY A 36 4.20 3.20 -8.72
N ALA A 37 3.85 4.47 -8.91
CA ALA A 37 4.00 5.51 -7.90
C ALA A 37 2.63 6.08 -7.55
N SER A 38 2.46 6.48 -6.31
CA SER A 38 1.22 7.09 -5.82
C SER A 38 1.50 8.24 -4.87
N ILE A 39 0.53 9.13 -4.79
CA ILE A 39 0.46 10.22 -3.85
C ILE A 39 -0.93 10.20 -3.23
N GLY A 40 -1.05 10.60 -1.99
CA GLY A 40 -2.33 10.60 -1.32
C GLY A 40 -2.35 11.44 -0.05
N TYR A 41 -3.45 11.26 0.65
CA TYR A 41 -3.73 11.89 1.92
C TYR A 41 -4.22 10.83 2.89
N HIS A 42 -3.65 10.83 4.08
CA HIS A 42 -3.99 9.90 5.14
C HIS A 42 -4.37 10.70 6.39
N ASP A 43 -5.62 10.54 6.81
CA ASP A 43 -6.19 11.03 8.04
C ASP A 43 -6.20 9.86 9.03
N ILE A 44 -5.40 9.95 10.09
CA ILE A 44 -5.26 8.88 11.08
C ILE A 44 -6.42 8.79 12.08
N GLY A 45 -7.39 9.72 11.99
CA GLY A 45 -8.61 9.65 12.79
C GLY A 45 -8.44 9.93 14.28
N ALA A 46 -7.30 10.46 14.72
CA ALA A 46 -7.03 10.73 16.13
C ALA A 46 -7.89 11.87 16.71
N GLY A 47 -8.50 12.70 15.84
CA GLY A 47 -9.39 13.80 16.23
C GLY A 47 -8.67 14.95 16.93
N ILE A 48 -7.36 15.09 16.70
CA ILE A 48 -6.54 16.21 17.18
C ILE A 48 -6.13 17.07 15.97
N PRO A 49 -5.82 18.36 16.15
CA PRO A 49 -5.27 19.17 15.06
C PRO A 49 -3.99 18.55 14.51
N ASP A 50 -3.86 18.56 13.16
CA ASP A 50 -2.70 18.05 12.43
C ASP A 50 -2.48 16.52 12.58
N ASP A 51 -3.57 15.73 12.71
CA ASP A 51 -3.56 14.27 12.71
C ASP A 51 -3.59 13.65 11.30
N ASP A 52 -3.27 14.41 10.29
CA ASP A 52 -3.26 14.03 8.89
C ASP A 52 -1.93 14.35 8.21
N GLY A 53 -1.72 13.77 7.03
CA GLY A 53 -0.52 14.01 6.25
C GLY A 53 -0.65 13.63 4.78
N MET A 54 0.18 14.30 3.97
CA MET A 54 0.40 13.87 2.59
C MET A 54 1.34 12.68 2.60
N ILE A 55 1.02 11.68 1.78
CA ILE A 55 1.85 10.49 1.58
C ILE A 55 2.21 10.35 0.10
N TYR A 56 3.40 9.84 -0.19
CA TYR A 56 3.86 9.58 -1.55
C TYR A 56 4.83 8.40 -1.55
N GLY A 57 4.75 7.56 -2.58
CA GLY A 57 5.60 6.38 -2.60
C GLY A 57 5.37 5.45 -3.78
N ALA A 58 5.71 4.20 -3.56
CA ALA A 58 5.66 3.16 -4.56
C ALA A 58 4.69 2.05 -4.19
N VAL A 59 4.16 1.40 -5.23
CA VAL A 59 3.33 0.21 -5.12
C VAL A 59 3.80 -0.81 -6.15
N ALA A 60 3.79 -2.08 -5.79
CA ALA A 60 4.07 -3.19 -6.70
C ALA A 60 3.15 -4.36 -6.39
N GLY A 61 2.80 -5.13 -7.41
CA GLY A 61 1.93 -6.28 -7.21
C GLY A 61 1.76 -7.12 -8.46
N VAL A 62 0.88 -8.10 -8.32
CA VAL A 62 0.52 -9.00 -9.41
C VAL A 62 -0.97 -9.34 -9.34
N ASP A 63 -1.63 -9.29 -10.48
CA ASP A 63 -2.99 -9.78 -10.65
C ASP A 63 -2.99 -11.07 -11.46
N VAL A 64 -3.81 -12.03 -11.08
CA VAL A 64 -4.00 -13.28 -11.78
C VAL A 64 -5.47 -13.37 -12.21
N PRO A 65 -5.77 -13.38 -13.52
CA PRO A 65 -7.13 -13.61 -14.00
C PRO A 65 -7.62 -14.99 -13.60
N VAL A 66 -8.73 -15.07 -12.87
CA VAL A 66 -9.39 -16.34 -12.53
C VAL A 66 -10.53 -16.63 -13.50
N SER A 67 -10.95 -15.65 -14.27
CA SER A 67 -11.87 -15.77 -15.41
C SER A 67 -11.69 -14.61 -16.38
N LYS A 68 -12.51 -14.55 -17.45
CA LYS A 68 -12.50 -13.42 -18.40
C LYS A 68 -12.84 -12.07 -17.76
N THR A 69 -13.52 -12.09 -16.61
CA THR A 69 -14.03 -10.89 -15.94
C THR A 69 -13.45 -10.72 -14.55
N PHE A 70 -13.12 -11.78 -13.83
CA PHE A 70 -12.67 -11.74 -12.47
C PHE A 70 -11.16 -11.96 -12.35
N PHE A 71 -10.54 -11.27 -11.42
CA PHE A 71 -9.15 -11.47 -11.04
C PHE A 71 -8.99 -11.48 -9.52
N ILE A 72 -7.90 -12.09 -9.07
CA ILE A 72 -7.36 -11.96 -7.71
C ILE A 72 -5.93 -11.46 -7.82
N GLY A 73 -5.39 -10.89 -6.76
CA GLY A 73 -4.02 -10.39 -6.78
C GLY A 73 -3.48 -10.12 -5.39
N ALA A 74 -2.23 -9.72 -5.38
CA ALA A 74 -1.54 -9.24 -4.19
C ALA A 74 -0.76 -7.97 -4.54
N GLU A 75 -0.66 -7.07 -3.57
CA GLU A 75 0.14 -5.84 -3.71
C GLU A 75 0.89 -5.54 -2.42
N ALA A 76 2.01 -4.84 -2.56
CA ALA A 76 2.75 -4.23 -1.48
C ALA A 76 2.91 -2.74 -1.78
N ASN A 77 2.93 -1.92 -0.74
CA ASN A 77 3.17 -0.49 -0.86
C ASN A 77 4.21 -0.03 0.17
N TYR A 78 4.86 1.07 -0.17
CA TYR A 78 5.70 1.84 0.74
C TYR A 78 5.54 3.32 0.40
N HIS A 79 5.13 4.11 1.39
CA HIS A 79 4.97 5.56 1.27
C HIS A 79 5.79 6.27 2.34
N PHE A 80 6.34 7.41 1.98
CA PHE A 80 6.84 8.42 2.89
C PHE A 80 5.71 9.37 3.20
N GLY A 81 5.62 9.84 4.42
CA GLY A 81 4.63 10.79 4.86
C GLY A 81 5.20 12.18 5.10
N ASP A 82 4.32 13.10 5.44
CA ASP A 82 4.59 14.46 5.90
C ASP A 82 3.61 14.76 7.04
N GLY A 83 4.00 15.61 7.97
CA GLY A 83 3.18 15.93 9.14
C GLY A 83 3.26 14.86 10.25
N ALA A 84 2.15 14.20 10.57
CA ALA A 84 2.07 13.20 11.63
C ALA A 84 2.63 11.82 11.24
N ILE A 85 2.83 11.57 9.94
CA ILE A 85 3.26 10.29 9.39
C ILE A 85 4.71 10.43 8.90
N ASP A 86 5.61 9.58 9.36
CA ASP A 86 6.98 9.47 8.84
C ASP A 86 7.02 8.52 7.62
N SER A 87 6.50 7.33 7.78
CA SER A 87 6.36 6.37 6.69
C SER A 87 5.21 5.39 6.94
N GLU A 88 4.76 4.75 5.87
CA GLU A 88 3.81 3.66 5.96
C GLU A 88 4.12 2.57 4.93
N TYR A 89 3.91 1.31 5.29
CA TYR A 89 4.11 0.18 4.40
C TYR A 89 3.17 -0.97 4.72
N GLY A 90 2.82 -1.73 3.69
CA GLY A 90 1.88 -2.82 3.90
C GLY A 90 1.79 -3.78 2.73
N VAL A 91 1.00 -4.82 2.98
CA VAL A 91 0.66 -5.84 1.98
C VAL A 91 -0.84 -6.10 1.99
N ALA A 92 -1.41 -6.32 0.81
CA ALA A 92 -2.83 -6.59 0.68
C ALA A 92 -3.10 -7.64 -0.40
N ALA A 93 -4.08 -8.49 -0.15
CA ALA A 93 -4.75 -9.25 -1.20
C ALA A 93 -5.82 -8.36 -1.85
N ARG A 94 -6.06 -8.57 -3.14
CA ARG A 94 -7.09 -7.85 -3.88
C ARG A 94 -7.91 -8.79 -4.76
N ALA A 95 -9.19 -8.48 -4.94
CA ALA A 95 -10.09 -9.23 -5.80
C ALA A 95 -11.03 -8.26 -6.51
N GLY A 96 -11.30 -8.50 -7.79
CA GLY A 96 -12.10 -7.55 -8.55
C GLY A 96 -12.54 -8.02 -9.91
N VAL A 97 -13.06 -7.06 -10.65
CA VAL A 97 -13.59 -7.24 -12.00
C VAL A 97 -12.82 -6.42 -13.02
N LYS A 98 -12.56 -7.03 -14.17
CA LYS A 98 -12.00 -6.38 -15.35
C LYS A 98 -13.11 -5.98 -16.27
N LEU A 99 -13.29 -4.68 -16.48
CA LEU A 99 -14.28 -4.10 -17.38
C LEU A 99 -13.78 -4.09 -18.83
N LYS A 100 -14.69 -3.84 -19.76
CA LYS A 100 -14.32 -3.58 -21.16
C LYS A 100 -13.34 -2.41 -21.23
N GLY A 101 -12.30 -2.53 -22.05
CA GLY A 101 -11.24 -1.51 -22.14
C GLY A 101 -10.12 -1.66 -21.09
N GLY A 102 -10.12 -2.74 -20.28
CA GLY A 102 -9.00 -3.07 -19.40
C GLY A 102 -8.99 -2.37 -18.03
N THR A 103 -9.97 -1.52 -17.75
CA THR A 103 -10.18 -0.93 -16.43
C THR A 103 -10.54 -2.02 -15.41
N LYS A 104 -9.94 -1.98 -14.24
CA LYS A 104 -10.21 -2.91 -13.14
C LYS A 104 -10.86 -2.16 -11.97
N LEU A 105 -11.90 -2.75 -11.39
CA LEU A 105 -12.48 -2.34 -10.11
C LEU A 105 -12.26 -3.44 -9.10
N TYR A 106 -11.86 -3.10 -7.88
CA TYR A 106 -11.50 -4.10 -6.88
C TYR A 106 -11.78 -3.65 -5.46
N VAL A 107 -11.87 -4.63 -4.60
CA VAL A 107 -11.75 -4.52 -3.15
C VAL A 107 -10.40 -5.09 -2.75
N LYS A 108 -9.85 -4.62 -1.65
CA LYS A 108 -8.62 -5.15 -1.08
C LYS A 108 -8.71 -5.26 0.44
N GLY A 109 -7.92 -6.16 0.99
CA GLY A 109 -7.78 -6.34 2.42
C GLY A 109 -6.37 -6.82 2.74
N GLY A 110 -5.81 -6.31 3.81
CA GLY A 110 -4.41 -6.59 4.14
C GLY A 110 -4.02 -6.08 5.52
N TYR A 111 -2.75 -5.78 5.65
CA TYR A 111 -2.14 -5.26 6.85
C TYR A 111 -1.25 -4.08 6.47
N GLN A 112 -1.35 -3.01 7.23
CA GLN A 112 -0.60 -1.78 7.05
C GLN A 112 0.10 -1.43 8.35
N GLU A 113 1.37 -1.09 8.29
CA GLU A 113 2.12 -0.48 9.37
C GLU A 113 2.30 1.02 9.06
N VAL A 114 2.15 1.85 10.08
CA VAL A 114 2.31 3.29 10.02
C VAL A 114 3.31 3.70 11.10
N ASP A 115 4.37 4.36 10.69
CA ASP A 115 5.36 4.96 11.57
C ASP A 115 5.01 6.44 11.75
N PHE A 116 4.83 6.87 13.02
CA PHE A 116 4.41 8.22 13.36
C PHE A 116 5.60 9.10 13.73
N ASP A 117 5.61 10.33 13.26
CA ASP A 117 6.52 11.37 13.76
C ASP A 117 6.02 11.95 15.08
N LEU A 118 6.29 11.23 16.17
CA LEU A 118 5.91 11.66 17.52
C LEU A 118 6.52 13.01 17.92
N ALA A 119 7.66 13.39 17.36
CA ALA A 119 8.28 14.69 17.65
C ALA A 119 7.48 15.83 17.02
N SER A 120 6.98 15.64 15.80
CA SER A 120 6.05 16.57 15.12
C SER A 120 4.73 16.67 15.85
N ILE A 121 4.14 15.54 16.28
CA ILE A 121 2.85 15.49 16.99
C ILE A 121 2.93 16.18 18.35
N LEU A 122 4.00 15.94 19.12
CA LEU A 122 4.15 16.46 20.48
C LEU A 122 4.79 17.87 20.52
N GLY A 123 5.38 18.34 19.43
CA GLY A 123 6.13 19.59 19.38
C GLY A 123 7.34 19.62 20.32
N ALA A 124 7.85 18.45 20.73
CA ALA A 124 8.93 18.31 21.71
C ALA A 124 9.76 17.04 21.43
N PRO A 125 11.05 17.00 21.84
CA PRO A 125 11.85 15.80 21.70
C PRO A 125 11.23 14.60 22.44
N VAL A 126 11.11 13.46 21.74
CA VAL A 126 10.51 12.23 22.26
C VAL A 126 11.52 11.49 23.15
N PRO A 127 11.15 11.02 24.35
CA PRO A 127 11.99 10.17 25.17
C PRO A 127 12.35 8.86 24.45
N ALA A 128 13.60 8.43 24.53
CA ALA A 128 14.04 7.18 23.93
C ALA A 128 13.29 5.97 24.50
N GLY A 129 12.67 5.16 23.61
CA GLY A 129 12.00 3.91 23.97
C GLY A 129 10.46 3.96 23.93
N LEU A 130 9.88 5.02 23.39
CA LEU A 130 8.48 4.98 22.95
C LEU A 130 8.41 4.26 21.60
N ASP A 131 7.38 3.42 21.45
CA ASP A 131 7.03 2.76 20.20
C ASP A 131 6.26 3.77 19.35
N ASP A 132 6.73 4.03 18.15
CA ASP A 132 6.18 5.01 17.21
C ASP A 132 5.51 4.34 16.00
N THR A 133 5.48 3.01 16.01
CA THR A 133 4.90 2.19 14.94
C THR A 133 3.61 1.55 15.41
N ASP A 134 2.56 1.71 14.64
CA ASP A 134 1.28 0.99 14.84
C ASP A 134 0.87 0.28 13.56
N GLY A 135 0.37 -0.94 13.68
CA GLY A 135 -0.02 -1.75 12.56
C GLY A 135 -1.38 -2.40 12.74
N ASP A 136 -2.24 -2.29 11.71
CA ASP A 136 -3.58 -2.83 11.77
C ASP A 136 -4.10 -3.30 10.41
N TYR A 137 -5.30 -3.87 10.41
CA TYR A 137 -5.97 -4.32 9.20
C TYR A 137 -6.33 -3.15 8.29
N LEU A 138 -6.04 -3.35 7.00
CA LEU A 138 -6.45 -2.45 5.94
C LEU A 138 -7.60 -3.07 5.16
N VAL A 139 -8.63 -2.30 4.89
CA VAL A 139 -9.71 -2.63 3.95
C VAL A 139 -9.90 -1.46 3.01
N GLY A 140 -10.05 -1.74 1.71
CA GLY A 140 -10.22 -0.67 0.75
C GLY A 140 -10.89 -1.09 -0.54
N VAL A 141 -11.17 -0.08 -1.34
CA VAL A 141 -11.68 -0.21 -2.69
C VAL A 141 -10.80 0.59 -3.65
N GLY A 142 -10.72 0.15 -4.90
CA GLY A 142 -9.90 0.86 -5.87
C GLY A 142 -10.32 0.64 -7.31
N ALA A 143 -9.76 1.49 -8.17
CA ALA A 143 -9.90 1.42 -9.61
C ALA A 143 -8.54 1.61 -10.29
N ASP A 144 -8.19 0.71 -11.21
CA ASP A 144 -7.08 0.88 -12.15
C ASP A 144 -7.67 1.20 -13.52
N ILE A 145 -7.63 2.47 -13.91
CA ILE A 145 -8.23 3.00 -15.14
C ILE A 145 -7.22 2.86 -16.27
N ALA A 146 -7.50 1.97 -17.23
CA ALA A 146 -6.64 1.77 -18.37
C ALA A 146 -6.61 2.99 -19.29
N LEU A 147 -5.43 3.38 -19.76
CA LEU A 147 -5.24 4.48 -20.72
C LEU A 147 -5.13 3.93 -22.16
N GLY A 148 -6.25 3.46 -22.68
CA GLY A 148 -6.30 2.83 -24.00
C GLY A 148 -5.55 1.50 -24.03
N GLU A 149 -4.74 1.29 -25.06
CA GLU A 149 -3.89 0.09 -25.23
C GLU A 149 -2.49 0.25 -24.58
N SER A 150 -2.28 1.32 -23.83
CA SER A 150 -1.00 1.57 -23.15
C SER A 150 -0.82 0.61 -21.97
N PRO A 151 0.44 0.21 -21.65
CA PRO A 151 0.75 -0.51 -20.41
C PRO A 151 0.53 0.36 -19.16
N VAL A 152 0.25 1.66 -19.33
CA VAL A 152 0.05 2.60 -18.24
C VAL A 152 -1.43 2.68 -17.84
N SER A 153 -1.70 2.75 -16.55
CA SER A 153 -3.02 3.01 -15.99
C SER A 153 -2.96 4.02 -14.86
N LEU A 154 -4.05 4.74 -14.67
CA LEU A 154 -4.27 5.57 -13.49
C LEU A 154 -4.89 4.72 -12.39
N ARG A 155 -4.43 4.87 -11.17
CA ARG A 155 -4.97 4.22 -9.99
C ARG A 155 -5.64 5.22 -9.06
N LEU A 156 -6.78 4.84 -8.50
CA LEU A 156 -7.44 5.52 -7.39
C LEU A 156 -7.78 4.49 -6.33
N ASN A 157 -7.45 4.78 -5.07
CA ASN A 157 -7.83 3.96 -3.91
C ASN A 157 -8.47 4.83 -2.82
N ALA A 158 -9.39 4.20 -2.10
CA ALA A 158 -9.90 4.67 -0.83
C ALA A 158 -9.82 3.50 0.16
N ASP A 159 -9.06 3.67 1.21
CA ASP A 159 -8.74 2.66 2.22
C ASP A 159 -9.15 3.14 3.59
N THR A 160 -9.46 2.22 4.50
CA THR A 160 -9.51 2.45 5.94
C THR A 160 -8.56 1.48 6.63
N ILE A 161 -7.85 1.95 7.64
CA ILE A 161 -6.96 1.16 8.48
C ILE A 161 -7.55 1.20 9.88
N ALA A 162 -7.62 0.07 10.58
CA ALA A 162 -8.29 -0.12 11.87
C ALA A 162 -9.78 0.29 11.91
N PHE A 163 -10.38 0.71 10.79
CA PHE A 163 -11.71 1.31 10.65
C PHE A 163 -11.89 2.67 11.34
N ASP A 164 -10.82 3.32 11.75
CA ASP A 164 -10.81 4.65 12.38
C ASP A 164 -10.03 5.69 11.58
N SER A 165 -9.13 5.26 10.70
CA SER A 165 -8.40 6.14 9.78
C SER A 165 -8.91 6.04 8.34
N THR A 166 -8.63 7.04 7.53
CA THR A 166 -9.02 7.10 6.12
C THR A 166 -7.86 7.54 5.26
N ARG A 167 -7.57 6.75 4.22
CA ARG A 167 -6.51 7.03 3.25
C ARG A 167 -7.07 7.08 1.83
N ILE A 168 -6.77 8.16 1.11
CA ILE A 168 -7.10 8.29 -0.31
C ILE A 168 -5.82 8.47 -1.10
N THR A 169 -5.59 7.63 -2.10
CA THR A 169 -4.41 7.70 -2.96
C THR A 169 -4.78 7.73 -4.44
N ALA A 170 -3.98 8.47 -5.20
CA ALA A 170 -3.99 8.46 -6.66
C ALA A 170 -2.59 8.11 -7.18
N GLY A 171 -2.49 7.38 -8.27
CA GLY A 171 -1.20 6.93 -8.77
C GLY A 171 -1.19 6.59 -10.25
N VAL A 172 0.00 6.24 -10.72
CA VAL A 172 0.24 5.75 -12.07
C VAL A 172 0.91 4.38 -11.97
N LEU A 173 0.37 3.42 -12.70
CA LEU A 173 0.89 2.06 -12.78
C LEU A 173 1.45 1.78 -14.16
N TYR A 174 2.51 1.02 -14.20
CA TYR A 174 3.02 0.35 -15.40
C TYR A 174 2.79 -1.16 -15.26
N LYS A 175 2.19 -1.79 -16.25
CA LYS A 175 1.91 -3.22 -16.35
C LYS A 175 2.88 -3.87 -17.33
N PHE A 176 3.34 -5.05 -16.98
CA PHE A 176 4.28 -5.82 -17.80
C PHE A 176 3.57 -6.85 -18.66
#